data_b459b832ff6e65f0b5f22bbe220d31ed
#
_entry.id   b459b832ff6e65f0b5f22bbe220d31ed
#
_cell.length_a   1.000
_cell.length_b   1.000
_cell.length_c   1.000
_cell.angle_alpha   90.00
_cell.angle_beta   90.00
_cell.angle_gamma   90.00
#
_symmetry.space_group_name_H-M   'P 1'
#
loop_
_entity.id
_entity.type
_entity.pdbx_description
1 polymer ?
#
loop_
_entity_poly.entity_id
_entity_poly.type
_entity_poly.pdbx_seq_one_letter_code
_entity_poly.pdbx_strand_id
1 'polypeptide(L)'
;MCSSDLALPNLRVVLDYRVCVIATTVLLGSAFGSENFMSGINTIGVGQIEAARSLGLSFTQILRRVVIPQALRTTVLPMTNLLIAVMLTTALGSQVPLSPLELTGVVSYVNTRTTGGVLAFLISAAGYLGTAFVVSLAGNRLDKRVRILR
;
A
#
# COMPACT_ATOMS: atom_id res chain seq x y z
N MET A 1 1.05 21.40 13.42
CA MET A 1 1.42 21.21 14.83
C MET A 1 1.30 19.72 15.12
N CYS A 2 2.33 18.97 14.75
CA CYS A 2 2.52 17.65 15.32
C CYS A 2 3.00 17.95 16.74
N SER A 3 2.09 17.83 17.68
CA SER A 3 2.29 18.24 19.07
C SER A 3 3.38 17.35 19.67
N SER A 4 4.61 17.85 19.71
CA SER A 4 5.68 17.33 20.56
C SER A 4 5.24 17.23 22.03
N ASP A 5 4.06 17.72 22.35
CA ASP A 5 3.51 17.80 23.70
C ASP A 5 2.69 16.55 24.08
N LEU A 6 2.41 15.66 23.15
CA LEU A 6 1.71 14.39 23.40
C LEU A 6 2.64 13.18 23.54
N ALA A 7 3.91 13.34 23.24
CA ALA A 7 4.91 12.30 23.45
C ALA A 7 5.52 12.51 24.85
N LEU A 8 5.29 11.54 25.73
CA LEU A 8 5.92 11.31 27.03
C LEU A 8 7.13 12.22 27.30
N PRO A 9 7.11 13.05 28.37
CA PRO A 9 8.10 14.10 28.59
C PRO A 9 9.54 13.62 28.80
N ASN A 10 9.78 12.31 28.77
CA ASN A 10 11.09 11.70 28.97
C ASN A 10 11.69 11.02 27.72
N LEU A 11 10.96 10.91 26.61
CA LEU A 11 11.54 10.44 25.34
C LEU A 11 11.78 11.67 24.44
N ARG A 12 12.94 12.28 24.57
CA ARG A 12 13.48 13.22 23.60
C ARG A 12 13.88 12.49 22.30
N VAL A 13 12.99 11.73 21.72
CA VAL A 13 13.14 11.30 20.35
C VAL A 13 12.60 12.45 19.51
N VAL A 14 13.48 13.32 19.09
CA VAL A 14 13.22 14.27 18.00
C VAL A 14 13.04 13.41 16.75
N LEU A 15 11.87 12.83 16.60
CA LEU A 15 11.48 12.13 15.39
C LEU A 15 11.32 13.21 14.32
N ASP A 16 12.25 13.22 13.39
CA ASP A 16 12.13 14.04 12.19
C ASP A 16 10.76 13.73 11.54
N TYR A 17 10.03 14.74 11.11
CA TYR A 17 8.70 14.58 10.47
C TYR A 17 8.71 13.53 9.36
N ARG A 18 9.81 13.37 8.65
CA ARG A 18 10.03 12.32 7.63
C ARG A 18 9.90 10.92 8.22
N VAL A 19 10.56 10.69 9.35
CA VAL A 19 10.53 9.39 10.04
C VAL A 19 9.12 9.08 10.49
N CYS A 20 8.37 10.06 10.99
CA CYS A 20 6.97 9.88 11.37
C CYS A 20 6.09 9.50 10.19
N VAL A 21 6.22 10.19 9.05
CA VAL A 21 5.44 9.89 7.84
C VAL A 21 5.79 8.50 7.29
N ILE A 22 7.08 8.18 7.21
CA ILE A 22 7.53 6.86 6.75
C ILE A 22 7.02 5.76 7.69
N ALA A 23 7.19 5.92 9.00
CA ALA A 23 6.75 4.94 9.99
C ALA A 23 5.23 4.71 9.92
N THR A 24 4.44 5.78 9.84
CA THR A 24 2.98 5.68 9.71
C THR A 24 2.58 4.98 8.43
N THR A 25 3.20 5.31 7.31
CA THR A 25 2.92 4.69 6.01
C THR A 25 3.28 3.20 6.01
N VAL A 26 4.43 2.84 6.62
CA VAL A 26 4.84 1.43 6.73
C VAL A 26 3.90 0.65 7.65
N LEU A 27 3.51 1.21 8.79
CA LEU A 27 2.57 0.57 9.72
C LEU A 27 1.20 0.36 9.08
N LEU A 28 0.65 1.38 8.42
CA LEU A 28 -0.61 1.26 7.69
C LEU A 28 -0.50 0.25 6.54
N GLY A 29 0.54 0.34 5.73
CA GLY A 29 0.77 -0.58 4.62
C GLY A 29 0.92 -2.03 5.08
N SER A 30 1.60 -2.27 6.20
CA SER A 30 1.76 -3.62 6.76
C SER A 30 0.45 -4.18 7.33
N ALA A 31 -0.36 -3.35 8.02
CA ALA A 31 -1.65 -3.74 8.56
C ALA A 31 -2.62 -4.16 7.43
N PHE A 32 -2.84 -3.28 6.45
CA PHE A 32 -3.70 -3.61 5.31
C PHE A 32 -3.13 -4.72 4.43
N GLY A 33 -1.80 -4.82 4.34
CA GLY A 33 -1.13 -5.93 3.65
C GLY A 33 -1.44 -7.28 4.30
N SER A 34 -1.40 -7.36 5.61
CA SER A 34 -1.74 -8.58 6.35
C SER A 34 -3.20 -8.98 6.18
N GLU A 35 -4.13 -8.01 6.19
CA GLU A 35 -5.56 -8.26 5.94
C GLU A 35 -5.82 -8.79 4.53
N ASN A 36 -5.18 -8.20 3.52
CA ASN A 36 -5.28 -8.68 2.14
C ASN A 36 -4.75 -10.11 1.97
N PHE A 37 -3.66 -10.43 2.69
CA PHE A 37 -3.11 -11.78 2.69
C PHE A 37 -4.06 -12.78 3.35
N MET A 38 -4.62 -12.43 4.50
CA MET A 38 -5.59 -13.23 5.22
C MET A 38 -6.86 -13.47 4.41
N SER A 39 -7.35 -12.42 3.75
CA SER A 39 -8.46 -12.52 2.80
C SER A 39 -8.15 -13.51 1.66
N GLY A 40 -6.94 -13.45 1.10
CA GLY A 40 -6.49 -14.40 0.07
C GLY A 40 -6.47 -15.86 0.54
N ILE A 41 -6.06 -16.10 1.77
CA ILE A 41 -6.09 -17.46 2.38
C ILE A 41 -7.54 -17.92 2.58
N ASN A 42 -8.42 -17.06 3.04
CA ASN A 42 -9.82 -17.38 3.30
C ASN A 42 -10.64 -17.72 2.03
N THR A 43 -10.13 -17.37 0.84
CA THR A 43 -10.77 -17.77 -0.43
C THR A 43 -10.57 -19.24 -0.77
N ILE A 44 -9.69 -19.95 -0.06
CA ILE A 44 -9.39 -21.36 -0.30
C ILE A 44 -10.48 -22.21 0.35
N GLY A 45 -11.18 -23.00 -0.46
CA GLY A 45 -12.25 -23.86 0.01
C GLY A 45 -11.75 -24.91 1.00
N VAL A 46 -12.47 -25.06 2.12
CA VAL A 46 -12.14 -26.05 3.18
C VAL A 46 -12.03 -27.48 2.60
N GLY A 47 -12.86 -27.82 1.60
CA GLY A 47 -12.82 -29.11 0.93
C GLY A 47 -11.49 -29.45 0.25
N GLN A 48 -10.72 -28.44 -0.21
CA GLN A 48 -9.39 -28.68 -0.78
C GLN A 48 -8.38 -29.08 0.33
N ILE A 49 -8.54 -28.49 1.49
CA ILE A 49 -7.68 -28.80 2.66
C ILE A 49 -8.02 -30.20 3.18
N GLU A 50 -9.30 -30.54 3.24
CA GLU A 50 -9.77 -31.87 3.66
C GLU A 50 -9.34 -32.96 2.68
N ALA A 51 -9.48 -32.72 1.38
CA ALA A 51 -8.98 -33.63 0.35
C ALA A 51 -7.47 -33.86 0.45
N ALA A 52 -6.71 -32.79 0.68
CA ALA A 52 -5.27 -32.91 0.88
C ALA A 52 -4.90 -33.70 2.15
N ARG A 53 -5.68 -33.57 3.23
CA ARG A 53 -5.53 -34.38 4.45
C ARG A 53 -5.83 -35.85 4.22
N SER A 54 -6.88 -36.14 3.45
CA SER A 54 -7.26 -37.53 3.09
C SER A 54 -6.17 -38.24 2.28
N LEU A 55 -5.34 -37.46 1.55
CA LEU A 55 -4.17 -37.96 0.85
C LEU A 55 -2.93 -38.14 1.76
N GLY A 56 -3.07 -37.93 3.06
CA GLY A 56 -1.98 -38.11 4.05
C GLY A 56 -0.95 -36.99 4.06
N LEU A 57 -1.24 -35.82 3.44
CA LEU A 57 -0.32 -34.69 3.45
C LEU A 57 -0.24 -34.07 4.86
N SER A 58 0.98 -33.80 5.33
CA SER A 58 1.21 -33.07 6.57
C SER A 58 0.76 -31.60 6.45
N PHE A 59 0.45 -30.96 7.57
CA PHE A 59 0.03 -29.56 7.62
C PHE A 59 0.99 -28.63 6.85
N THR A 60 2.28 -28.79 7.03
CA THR A 60 3.30 -28.00 6.33
C THR A 60 3.30 -28.22 4.83
N GLN A 61 3.04 -29.45 4.40
CA GLN A 61 2.94 -29.78 2.97
C GLN A 61 1.69 -29.17 2.34
N ILE A 62 0.55 -29.22 3.05
CA ILE A 62 -0.71 -28.60 2.61
C ILE A 62 -0.50 -27.07 2.47
N LEU A 63 0.09 -26.44 3.49
CA LEU A 63 0.35 -25.01 3.49
C LEU A 63 1.23 -24.61 2.30
N ARG A 64 2.35 -25.32 2.10
CA ARG A 64 3.34 -24.94 1.07
C ARG A 64 2.92 -25.30 -0.35
N ARG A 65 2.19 -26.39 -0.55
CA ARG A 65 1.85 -26.89 -1.90
C ARG A 65 0.45 -26.51 -2.36
N VAL A 66 -0.48 -26.27 -1.44
CA VAL A 66 -1.88 -25.99 -1.77
C VAL A 66 -2.24 -24.55 -1.41
N VAL A 67 -2.05 -24.15 -0.15
CA VAL A 67 -2.56 -22.87 0.37
C VAL A 67 -1.76 -21.68 -0.15
N ILE A 68 -0.44 -21.66 0.07
CA ILE A 68 0.41 -20.51 -0.28
C ILE A 68 0.34 -20.16 -1.77
N PRO A 69 0.51 -21.11 -2.73
CA PRO A 69 0.49 -20.74 -4.14
C PRO A 69 -0.87 -20.24 -4.62
N GLN A 70 -1.96 -20.70 -4.03
CA GLN A 70 -3.30 -20.21 -4.34
C GLN A 70 -3.56 -18.85 -3.70
N ALA A 71 -3.22 -18.67 -2.42
CA ALA A 71 -3.36 -17.40 -1.72
C ALA A 71 -2.57 -16.28 -2.40
N LEU A 72 -1.33 -16.53 -2.81
CA LEU A 72 -0.52 -15.54 -3.54
C LEU A 72 -1.21 -15.08 -4.82
N ARG A 73 -1.85 -16.00 -5.56
CA ARG A 73 -2.54 -15.66 -6.80
C ARG A 73 -3.76 -14.77 -6.57
N THR A 74 -4.54 -15.05 -5.55
CA THR A 74 -5.74 -14.26 -5.21
C THR A 74 -5.39 -12.91 -4.60
N THR A 75 -4.20 -12.77 -4.00
CA THR A 75 -3.77 -11.55 -3.32
C THR A 75 -3.16 -10.50 -4.27
N VAL A 76 -2.78 -10.87 -5.50
CA VAL A 76 -2.14 -9.94 -6.47
C VAL A 76 -2.96 -8.67 -6.69
N LEU A 77 -4.25 -8.81 -6.97
CA LEU A 77 -5.12 -7.67 -7.26
C LEU A 77 -5.36 -6.77 -6.04
N PRO A 78 -5.73 -7.30 -4.86
CA PRO A 78 -5.83 -6.50 -3.65
C PRO A 78 -4.53 -5.78 -3.26
N MET A 79 -3.36 -6.43 -3.43
CA MET A 79 -2.06 -5.81 -3.17
C MET A 79 -1.76 -4.67 -4.14
N THR A 80 -2.16 -4.79 -5.40
CA THR A 80 -2.03 -3.70 -6.36
C THR A 80 -2.87 -2.49 -5.94
N ASN A 81 -4.10 -2.71 -5.50
CA ASN A 81 -4.98 -1.66 -5.01
C ASN A 81 -4.42 -1.01 -3.73
N LEU A 82 -3.86 -1.81 -2.83
CA LEU A 82 -3.18 -1.29 -1.64
C LEU A 82 -1.99 -0.40 -2.00
N LEU A 83 -1.18 -0.79 -2.98
CA LEU A 83 -0.05 0.02 -3.48
C LEU A 83 -0.53 1.38 -3.98
N ILE A 84 -1.62 1.42 -4.75
CA ILE A 84 -2.21 2.67 -5.23
C ILE A 84 -2.73 3.51 -4.06
N ALA A 85 -3.41 2.89 -3.09
CA ALA A 85 -3.92 3.58 -1.90
C ALA A 85 -2.78 4.19 -1.07
N VAL A 86 -1.72 3.43 -0.80
CA VAL A 86 -0.53 3.92 -0.09
C VAL A 86 0.13 5.07 -0.85
N MET A 87 0.21 4.98 -2.17
CA MET A 87 0.75 6.04 -3.01
C MET A 87 -0.07 7.34 -2.92
N LEU A 88 -1.40 7.22 -2.90
CA LEU A 88 -2.29 8.39 -2.76
C LEU A 88 -2.23 8.96 -1.34
N THR A 89 -2.03 8.15 -0.29
CA THR A 89 -1.89 8.63 1.08
C THR A 89 -0.61 9.45 1.29
N THR A 90 0.44 9.26 0.48
CA THR A 90 1.63 10.09 0.56
C THR A 90 1.34 11.55 0.21
N ALA A 91 0.31 11.82 -0.61
CA ALA A 91 -0.14 13.18 -0.90
C ALA A 91 -0.63 13.92 0.37
N LEU A 92 -1.11 13.19 1.39
CA LEU A 92 -1.48 13.77 2.69
C LEU A 92 -0.26 14.23 3.48
N GLY A 93 0.92 13.69 3.19
CA GLY A 93 2.20 14.12 3.76
C GLY A 93 2.51 15.60 3.47
N SER A 94 1.91 16.18 2.43
CA SER A 94 2.05 17.60 2.10
C SER A 94 1.54 18.55 3.19
N GLN A 95 0.70 18.08 4.11
CA GLN A 95 0.22 18.84 5.26
C GLN A 95 1.28 19.00 6.36
N VAL A 96 2.39 18.26 6.24
CA VAL A 96 3.51 18.32 7.19
C VAL A 96 4.67 19.07 6.53
N PRO A 97 5.39 19.96 7.25
CA PRO A 97 6.53 20.70 6.69
C PRO A 97 7.71 19.77 6.44
N LEU A 98 7.71 19.09 5.30
CA LEU A 98 8.78 18.22 4.86
C LEU A 98 9.81 18.99 4.04
N SER A 99 11.08 18.66 4.20
CA SER A 99 12.18 19.15 3.36
C SER A 99 13.04 17.96 2.92
N PRO A 100 13.16 17.67 1.59
CA PRO A 100 12.56 18.39 0.44
C PRO A 100 11.06 18.25 0.37
N LEU A 101 10.39 19.22 -0.25
CA LEU A 101 8.95 19.23 -0.46
C LEU A 101 8.52 18.05 -1.33
N GLU A 102 7.44 17.39 -0.93
CA GLU A 102 6.74 16.44 -1.81
C GLU A 102 6.06 17.14 -2.98
N LEU A 103 5.67 16.38 -4.00
CA LEU A 103 5.01 16.91 -5.20
C LEU A 103 3.82 17.83 -4.86
N THR A 104 2.96 17.39 -3.94
CA THR A 104 1.80 18.17 -3.48
C THR A 104 2.21 19.39 -2.67
N GLY A 105 3.28 19.29 -1.89
CA GLY A 105 3.87 20.43 -1.15
C GLY A 105 4.44 21.49 -2.09
N VAL A 106 5.11 21.08 -3.17
CA VAL A 106 5.59 22.00 -4.23
C VAL A 106 4.42 22.74 -4.88
N VAL A 107 3.34 22.05 -5.19
CA VAL A 107 2.13 22.65 -5.78
C VAL A 107 1.51 23.66 -4.83
N SER A 108 1.42 23.35 -3.55
CA SER A 108 0.90 24.26 -2.52
C SER A 108 1.79 25.51 -2.41
N TYR A 109 3.12 25.35 -2.46
CA TYR A 109 4.09 26.46 -2.46
C TYR A 109 3.94 27.36 -3.70
N VAL A 110 3.79 26.77 -4.88
CA VAL A 110 3.56 27.51 -6.14
C VAL A 110 2.22 28.25 -6.11
N ASN A 111 1.17 27.61 -5.56
CA ASN A 111 -0.15 28.21 -5.45
C ASN A 111 -0.17 29.47 -4.57
N THR A 112 0.64 29.48 -3.51
CA THR A 112 0.75 30.65 -2.62
C THR A 112 1.58 31.80 -3.21
N ARG A 113 2.39 31.54 -4.24
CA ARG A 113 3.31 32.51 -4.84
C ARG A 113 2.88 33.01 -6.21
N THR A 114 1.97 32.31 -6.90
CA THR A 114 1.55 32.64 -8.28
C THR A 114 0.04 32.53 -8.45
N THR A 115 -0.54 33.38 -9.26
CA THR A 115 -1.96 33.33 -9.66
C THR A 115 -2.30 32.08 -10.52
N GLY A 116 -1.32 31.30 -10.89
CA GLY A 116 -1.47 30.07 -11.71
C GLY A 116 -1.65 28.76 -10.93
N GLY A 117 -2.02 28.80 -9.65
CA GLY A 117 -2.07 27.63 -8.75
C GLY A 117 -3.00 26.52 -9.22
N VAL A 118 -4.08 26.85 -9.92
CA VAL A 118 -5.00 25.83 -10.48
C VAL A 118 -4.28 24.97 -11.52
N LEU A 119 -3.45 25.55 -12.35
CA LEU A 119 -2.69 24.81 -13.37
C LEU A 119 -1.68 23.85 -12.73
N ALA A 120 -0.96 24.30 -11.72
CA ALA A 120 -0.01 23.48 -10.98
C ALA A 120 -0.72 22.30 -10.28
N PHE A 121 -1.91 22.55 -9.75
CA PHE A 121 -2.74 21.50 -9.15
C PHE A 121 -3.19 20.45 -10.16
N LEU A 122 -3.63 20.88 -11.35
CA LEU A 122 -4.03 19.97 -12.43
C LEU A 122 -2.86 19.13 -12.94
N ILE A 123 -1.67 19.69 -13.06
CA ILE A 123 -0.46 18.95 -13.47
C ILE A 123 -0.10 17.88 -12.44
N SER A 124 -0.15 18.21 -11.16
CA SER A 124 0.15 17.22 -10.10
C SER A 124 -0.91 16.13 -10.02
N ALA A 125 -2.19 16.47 -10.15
CA ALA A 125 -3.28 15.49 -10.21
C ALA A 125 -3.11 14.54 -11.40
N ALA A 126 -2.76 15.07 -12.57
CA ALA A 126 -2.46 14.25 -13.75
C ALA A 126 -1.26 13.33 -13.52
N GLY A 127 -0.23 13.80 -12.80
CA GLY A 127 0.92 12.98 -12.40
C GLY A 127 0.53 11.80 -11.50
N TYR A 128 -0.26 12.04 -10.47
CA TYR A 128 -0.76 10.98 -9.58
C TYR A 128 -1.66 9.99 -10.32
N LEU A 129 -2.59 10.48 -11.16
CA LEU A 129 -3.44 9.61 -11.96
C LEU A 129 -2.63 8.78 -12.95
N GLY A 130 -1.62 9.37 -13.60
CA GLY A 130 -0.74 8.67 -14.54
C GLY A 130 0.03 7.53 -13.87
N THR A 131 0.61 7.77 -12.70
CA THR A 131 1.34 6.74 -11.95
C THR A 131 0.40 5.65 -11.42
N ALA A 132 -0.78 6.01 -10.90
CA ALA A 132 -1.79 5.06 -10.46
C ALA A 132 -2.28 4.18 -11.64
N PHE A 133 -2.46 4.77 -12.81
CA PHE A 133 -2.85 4.05 -14.01
C PHE A 133 -1.78 3.04 -14.46
N VAL A 134 -0.51 3.43 -14.46
CA VAL A 134 0.61 2.52 -14.79
C VAL A 134 0.68 1.35 -13.80
N VAL A 135 0.57 1.62 -12.50
CA VAL A 135 0.58 0.58 -11.45
C VAL A 135 -0.62 -0.37 -11.62
N SER A 136 -1.81 0.18 -11.89
CA SER A 136 -3.02 -0.61 -12.16
C SER A 136 -2.87 -1.51 -13.40
N LEU A 137 -2.31 -0.99 -14.49
CA LEU A 137 -2.04 -1.79 -15.68
C LEU A 137 -1.05 -2.92 -15.40
N ALA A 138 0.02 -2.63 -14.67
CA ALA A 138 1.01 -3.63 -14.29
C ALA A 138 0.37 -4.73 -13.43
N GLY A 139 -0.40 -4.36 -12.41
CA GLY A 139 -1.13 -5.30 -11.54
C GLY A 139 -2.11 -6.17 -12.30
N ASN A 140 -2.91 -5.58 -13.20
CA ASN A 140 -3.84 -6.32 -14.04
C ASN A 140 -3.14 -7.29 -15.02
N ARG A 141 -1.97 -6.91 -15.52
CA ARG A 141 -1.17 -7.81 -16.36
C ARG A 141 -0.59 -8.98 -15.58
N LEU A 142 -0.12 -8.71 -14.35
CA LEU A 142 0.35 -9.75 -13.44
C LEU A 142 -0.79 -10.70 -13.06
N ASP A 143 -1.96 -10.17 -12.68
CA ASP A 143 -3.13 -10.98 -12.34
C ASP A 143 -3.55 -11.88 -13.50
N LYS A 144 -3.62 -11.36 -14.73
CA LYS A 144 -3.91 -12.15 -15.92
C LYS A 144 -2.90 -13.28 -16.14
N ARG A 145 -1.60 -13.01 -16.00
CA ARG A 145 -0.55 -14.05 -16.17
C ARG A 145 -0.68 -15.14 -15.10
N VAL A 146 -1.00 -14.77 -13.89
CA VAL A 146 -1.13 -15.71 -12.76
C VAL A 146 -2.43 -16.54 -12.87
N ARG A 147 -3.52 -15.98 -13.44
CA ARG A 147 -4.79 -16.68 -13.67
C ARG A 147 -4.77 -17.63 -14.85
N ILE A 148 -4.01 -17.35 -15.91
CA ILE A 148 -3.93 -18.21 -17.13
C ILE A 148 -3.32 -19.59 -16.86
N LEU A 149 -2.69 -19.78 -15.71
CA LEU A 149 -2.14 -21.08 -15.30
C LEU A 149 -3.16 -22.01 -14.59
N ARG A 150 -4.46 -21.80 -14.83
CA ARG A 150 -5.56 -22.61 -14.26
C ARG A 150 -6.08 -23.60 -15.28
#